data_027abf35265d5b744f750f41475d3797
#
_entry.id   027abf35265d5b744f750f41475d3797
#
_cell.length_a   1.000
_cell.length_b   1.000
_cell.length_c   1.000
_cell.angle_alpha   90.00
_cell.angle_beta   90.00
_cell.angle_gamma   90.00
#
_symmetry.space_group_name_H-M   'P 1'
#
loop_
_entity.id
_entity.type
_entity.pdbx_description
1 polymer ?
#
loop_
_entity_poly.entity_id
_entity_poly.type
_entity_poly.pdbx_seq_one_letter_code
_entity_poly.pdbx_strand_id
1 'polypeptide(L)'
;MNFQTATILIALIVFSGSAPHLDAQDVRLLDGPTVLHANIRDQWGGQTYGYLLQGKRGLFWSARPHDKGKGSPTFLIGQHPTPGSTLPSAVTRIRLEDDKFKACNQPQMIRTPDGYLHVFVGVTKKENQKNYAPGKILYYRSDKPENITTLVNRSSLIPTKPYGDFHLRMNVGIGPQGKRMALVILAISDDGSVRFNTPVIFIGERKGADFVFRKPVSYAEPMSLFYPQVAATEKGIIVVGQIWDHAERLKVRLLHLDWDGKLVHRQDLPAEADGQYFSTDLRPDPADSDRLIVYYNKLPKDSKDCRHEFWEYTVSGRKLRLLASLKTEHSWANTGKWFPGTKKYSVFVNNPSMSRLAIWEGDILGGGTVTRKYLPGADPIGRGYKASSCIFVPNPLQGSVITPRELFVASNWYNPGWDAKASGPGSLLLWRFKIAP
;
A
#
# COMPACT_ATOMS: atom_id res chain seq x y z
N MET A 1 -50.58 70.07 -22.02
CA MET A 1 -49.27 69.56 -22.38
C MET A 1 -49.11 68.19 -21.76
N ASN A 2 -49.32 67.16 -22.54
CA ASN A 2 -49.23 65.75 -22.05
C ASN A 2 -47.82 65.23 -22.31
N PHE A 3 -47.15 64.81 -21.26
CA PHE A 3 -45.90 64.04 -21.37
C PHE A 3 -46.24 62.55 -21.30
N GLN A 4 -46.07 61.84 -22.37
CA GLN A 4 -46.08 60.38 -22.40
C GLN A 4 -44.75 59.83 -21.89
N THR A 5 -44.84 59.03 -20.86
CA THR A 5 -43.72 58.29 -20.35
C THR A 5 -43.57 56.99 -21.12
N ALA A 6 -42.50 56.84 -21.90
CA ALA A 6 -42.18 55.61 -22.59
C ALA A 6 -41.44 54.65 -21.64
N THR A 7 -42.05 53.53 -21.28
CA THR A 7 -41.45 52.46 -20.51
C THR A 7 -40.63 51.56 -21.45
N ILE A 8 -39.31 51.58 -21.28
CA ILE A 8 -38.41 50.65 -22.01
C ILE A 8 -38.34 49.34 -21.21
N LEU A 9 -38.92 48.29 -21.78
CA LEU A 9 -38.84 46.94 -21.29
C LEU A 9 -37.52 46.32 -21.71
N ILE A 10 -36.54 46.24 -20.81
CA ILE A 10 -35.28 45.49 -21.06
C ILE A 10 -35.58 44.03 -20.78
N ALA A 11 -35.71 43.22 -21.81
CA ALA A 11 -35.76 41.76 -21.69
C ALA A 11 -34.34 41.23 -21.34
N LEU A 12 -34.09 40.85 -20.11
CA LEU A 12 -32.91 40.11 -19.73
C LEU A 12 -33.05 38.67 -20.26
N ILE A 13 -32.42 38.38 -21.38
CA ILE A 13 -32.23 37.01 -21.86
C ILE A 13 -31.16 36.39 -20.97
N VAL A 14 -31.56 35.64 -19.94
CA VAL A 14 -30.69 34.77 -19.19
C VAL A 14 -30.34 33.58 -20.10
N PHE A 15 -29.21 33.67 -20.77
CA PHE A 15 -28.59 32.48 -21.35
C PHE A 15 -28.18 31.57 -20.16
N SER A 16 -29.02 30.63 -19.81
CA SER A 16 -28.63 29.44 -19.06
C SER A 16 -27.80 28.55 -20.00
N GLY A 17 -26.60 29.01 -20.30
CA GLY A 17 -25.58 28.15 -20.85
C GLY A 17 -25.31 27.07 -19.80
N SER A 18 -25.92 25.90 -19.97
CA SER A 18 -25.44 24.70 -19.35
C SER A 18 -23.96 24.58 -19.76
N ALA A 19 -23.06 24.90 -18.81
CA ALA A 19 -21.66 24.56 -18.99
C ALA A 19 -21.64 23.10 -19.45
N PRO A 20 -20.91 22.74 -20.50
CA PRO A 20 -20.79 21.35 -20.88
C PRO A 20 -20.28 20.66 -19.62
N HIS A 21 -21.08 19.73 -19.09
CA HIS A 21 -20.58 18.75 -18.17
C HIS A 21 -19.39 18.12 -18.89
N LEU A 22 -18.19 18.54 -18.52
CA LEU A 22 -16.98 17.80 -18.84
C LEU A 22 -17.30 16.39 -18.36
N ASP A 23 -17.47 15.48 -19.32
CA ASP A 23 -17.75 14.08 -19.05
C ASP A 23 -16.77 13.61 -17.99
N ALA A 24 -17.29 13.41 -16.80
CA ALA A 24 -16.50 12.85 -15.72
C ALA A 24 -15.88 11.58 -16.25
N GLN A 25 -14.57 11.46 -16.17
CA GLN A 25 -13.87 10.29 -16.66
C GLN A 25 -14.45 9.08 -15.94
N ASP A 26 -15.26 8.30 -16.64
CA ASP A 26 -15.98 7.20 -16.04
C ASP A 26 -15.02 6.06 -15.72
N VAL A 27 -14.80 5.79 -14.45
CA VAL A 27 -14.23 4.51 -14.05
C VAL A 27 -15.28 3.43 -14.28
N ARG A 28 -14.96 2.45 -15.09
CA ARG A 28 -15.86 1.33 -15.43
C ARG A 28 -15.27 0.01 -14.95
N LEU A 29 -16.07 -0.82 -14.31
CA LEU A 29 -15.72 -2.21 -14.07
C LEU A 29 -15.60 -2.93 -15.42
N LEU A 30 -14.42 -3.49 -15.69
CA LEU A 30 -14.17 -4.34 -16.85
C LEU A 30 -14.35 -5.81 -16.52
N ASP A 31 -13.86 -6.21 -15.33
CA ASP A 31 -13.87 -7.59 -14.89
C ASP A 31 -13.77 -7.68 -13.36
N GLY A 32 -14.33 -8.73 -12.77
CA GLY A 32 -14.22 -9.04 -11.36
C GLY A 32 -15.56 -9.01 -10.60
N PRO A 33 -15.55 -9.47 -9.32
CA PRO A 33 -14.37 -10.00 -8.66
C PRO A 33 -13.97 -11.38 -9.20
N THR A 34 -12.71 -11.51 -9.56
CA THR A 34 -12.07 -12.79 -9.94
C THR A 34 -11.32 -13.33 -8.74
N VAL A 35 -11.48 -14.62 -8.42
CA VAL A 35 -10.75 -15.27 -7.34
C VAL A 35 -9.32 -15.56 -7.79
N LEU A 36 -8.34 -14.83 -7.26
CA LEU A 36 -6.92 -15.11 -7.48
C LEU A 36 -6.47 -16.33 -6.68
N HIS A 37 -6.94 -16.44 -5.46
CA HIS A 37 -6.68 -17.58 -4.59
C HIS A 37 -7.70 -17.66 -3.46
N ALA A 38 -8.20 -18.87 -3.19
CA ALA A 38 -9.05 -19.18 -2.05
C ALA A 38 -8.22 -19.71 -0.88
N ASN A 39 -8.79 -19.71 0.33
CA ASN A 39 -8.16 -20.22 1.54
C ASN A 39 -6.86 -19.51 1.92
N ILE A 40 -6.81 -18.20 1.74
CA ILE A 40 -5.79 -17.36 2.36
C ILE A 40 -6.20 -17.02 3.79
N ARG A 41 -5.19 -16.76 4.62
CA ARG A 41 -5.43 -16.25 5.96
C ARG A 41 -5.86 -14.79 5.87
N ASP A 42 -7.04 -14.48 6.40
CA ASP A 42 -7.38 -13.10 6.66
C ASP A 42 -6.46 -12.52 7.74
N GLN A 43 -6.01 -11.30 7.52
CA GLN A 43 -5.21 -10.59 8.51
C GLN A 43 -6.08 -9.55 9.18
N TRP A 44 -6.47 -9.83 10.37
CA TRP A 44 -7.12 -8.88 11.26
C TRP A 44 -6.29 -7.59 11.40
N GLY A 45 -6.96 -6.47 11.29
CA GLY A 45 -6.37 -5.20 11.61
C GLY A 45 -6.00 -4.30 10.43
N GLY A 46 -6.54 -4.54 9.24
CA GLY A 46 -6.61 -3.52 8.17
C GLY A 46 -5.30 -3.04 7.56
N GLN A 47 -4.19 -3.71 7.85
CA GLN A 47 -2.90 -3.11 7.61
C GLN A 47 -1.92 -4.10 7.04
N THR A 48 -2.44 -5.00 6.30
CA THR A 48 -1.60 -5.85 5.51
C THR A 48 -1.07 -5.06 4.36
N TYR A 49 0.17 -5.07 4.29
CA TYR A 49 0.93 -4.73 3.14
C TYR A 49 0.68 -5.84 2.14
N GLY A 50 -0.50 -5.83 1.57
CA GLY A 50 -0.81 -6.71 0.49
C GLY A 50 -0.04 -6.25 -0.70
N TYR A 51 0.20 -7.16 -1.52
CA TYR A 51 1.04 -6.95 -2.63
C TYR A 51 0.28 -7.36 -3.84
N LEU A 52 -0.04 -6.34 -4.56
CA LEU A 52 -0.38 -6.44 -5.95
C LEU A 52 0.67 -5.64 -6.70
N LEU A 53 1.49 -6.33 -7.44
CA LEU A 53 2.54 -5.75 -8.26
C LEU A 53 2.18 -6.01 -9.71
N GLN A 54 2.20 -4.98 -10.53
CA GLN A 54 1.92 -5.08 -11.95
C GLN A 54 3.24 -5.12 -12.73
N GLY A 55 3.44 -6.18 -13.50
CA GLY A 55 4.48 -6.31 -14.49
C GLY A 55 4.00 -5.94 -15.89
N LYS A 56 4.87 -6.15 -16.89
CA LYS A 56 4.51 -5.98 -18.31
C LYS A 56 3.59 -7.10 -18.80
N ARG A 57 3.73 -8.30 -18.26
CA ARG A 57 3.04 -9.52 -18.71
C ARG A 57 1.94 -9.99 -17.76
N GLY A 58 1.96 -9.55 -16.52
CA GLY A 58 1.03 -10.05 -15.53
C GLY A 58 1.00 -9.27 -14.23
N LEU A 59 0.11 -9.71 -13.38
CA LEU A 59 -0.01 -9.29 -12.00
C LEU A 59 0.66 -10.33 -11.10
N PHE A 60 1.38 -9.85 -10.10
CA PHE A 60 2.02 -10.68 -9.09
C PHE A 60 1.46 -10.31 -7.73
N TRP A 61 1.14 -11.31 -6.93
CA TRP A 61 0.54 -11.11 -5.62
C TRP A 61 1.18 -12.03 -4.59
N SER A 62 1.05 -11.67 -3.32
CA SER A 62 1.47 -12.51 -2.22
C SER A 62 0.38 -12.69 -1.19
N ALA A 63 0.38 -13.84 -0.52
CA ALA A 63 -0.55 -14.14 0.54
C ALA A 63 0.04 -15.15 1.53
N ARG A 64 -0.64 -15.29 2.67
CA ARG A 64 -0.41 -16.38 3.62
C ARG A 64 -1.54 -17.38 3.47
N PRO A 65 -1.26 -18.68 3.37
CA PRO A 65 -2.32 -19.68 3.36
C PRO A 65 -3.04 -19.71 4.71
N HIS A 66 -4.32 -20.03 4.66
CA HIS A 66 -5.09 -20.35 5.86
C HIS A 66 -4.82 -21.79 6.26
N ASP A 67 -3.78 -22.01 7.04
CA ASP A 67 -3.53 -23.31 7.63
C ASP A 67 -4.30 -23.41 8.96
N LYS A 68 -5.00 -24.51 9.16
CA LYS A 68 -5.68 -24.83 10.43
C LYS A 68 -4.61 -25.01 11.52
N GLY A 69 -4.11 -23.92 12.10
CA GLY A 69 -3.12 -23.99 13.16
C GLY A 69 -2.36 -22.70 13.40
N LYS A 70 -1.52 -22.67 14.41
CA LYS A 70 -0.81 -21.49 14.94
C LYS A 70 0.39 -21.08 14.07
N GLY A 71 0.13 -20.50 12.93
CA GLY A 71 1.13 -19.91 12.04
C GLY A 71 1.64 -20.92 10.99
N SER A 72 1.49 -20.54 9.74
CA SER A 72 1.97 -21.36 8.63
C SER A 72 3.47 -21.20 8.45
N PRO A 73 4.24 -22.30 8.33
CA PRO A 73 5.60 -22.24 7.84
C PRO A 73 5.67 -21.99 6.32
N THR A 74 4.57 -21.55 5.73
CA THR A 74 4.39 -21.43 4.28
C THR A 74 3.90 -20.04 3.91
N PHE A 75 4.32 -19.55 2.76
CA PHE A 75 3.72 -18.38 2.12
C PHE A 75 3.51 -18.65 0.62
N LEU A 76 2.66 -17.84 0.01
CA LEU A 76 2.24 -17.97 -1.37
C LEU A 76 2.69 -16.76 -2.16
N ILE A 77 3.22 -17.02 -3.35
CA ILE A 77 3.44 -16.01 -4.38
C ILE A 77 2.66 -16.45 -5.60
N GLY A 78 1.80 -15.57 -6.11
CA GLY A 78 0.97 -15.86 -7.27
C GLY A 78 1.29 -14.97 -8.44
N GLN A 79 0.98 -15.47 -9.63
CA GLN A 79 0.94 -14.70 -10.87
C GLN A 79 -0.39 -14.93 -11.58
N HIS A 80 -0.85 -13.88 -12.24
CA HIS A 80 -2.07 -13.87 -13.02
C HIS A 80 -1.83 -13.07 -14.30
N PRO A 81 -2.22 -13.56 -15.50
CA PRO A 81 -2.00 -12.84 -16.74
C PRO A 81 -2.75 -11.52 -16.76
N THR A 82 -2.15 -10.49 -17.35
CA THR A 82 -2.90 -9.32 -17.80
C THR A 82 -3.54 -9.61 -19.15
N PRO A 83 -4.58 -8.88 -19.56
CA PRO A 83 -5.22 -9.08 -20.85
C PRO A 83 -4.24 -9.02 -22.01
N GLY A 84 -4.36 -9.98 -22.91
CA GLY A 84 -3.44 -10.12 -24.05
C GLY A 84 -2.09 -10.78 -23.72
N SER A 85 -1.85 -11.12 -22.46
CA SER A 85 -0.63 -11.85 -22.05
C SER A 85 -0.81 -13.36 -22.17
N THR A 86 0.27 -14.03 -22.55
CA THR A 86 0.37 -15.49 -22.54
C THR A 86 0.96 -16.04 -21.23
N LEU A 87 1.17 -15.19 -20.23
CA LEU A 87 1.66 -15.63 -18.93
C LEU A 87 0.63 -16.57 -18.29
N PRO A 88 0.99 -17.78 -17.88
CA PRO A 88 0.05 -18.67 -17.23
C PRO A 88 -0.29 -18.17 -15.82
N SER A 89 -1.49 -18.43 -15.34
CA SER A 89 -1.79 -18.33 -13.91
C SER A 89 -1.01 -19.40 -13.16
N ALA A 90 -0.32 -19.01 -12.10
CA ALA A 90 0.45 -19.93 -11.26
C ALA A 90 0.50 -19.45 -9.81
N VAL A 91 0.68 -20.40 -8.90
CA VAL A 91 0.92 -20.14 -7.48
C VAL A 91 2.12 -20.96 -7.03
N THR A 92 3.14 -20.28 -6.55
CA THR A 92 4.31 -20.90 -5.96
C THR A 92 4.17 -20.88 -4.44
N ARG A 93 4.17 -22.07 -3.85
CA ARG A 93 4.16 -22.25 -2.41
C ARG A 93 5.59 -22.41 -1.92
N ILE A 94 6.02 -21.52 -1.04
CA ILE A 94 7.34 -21.58 -0.43
C ILE A 94 7.18 -22.04 1.00
N ARG A 95 7.74 -23.20 1.32
CA ARG A 95 7.83 -23.72 2.67
C ARG A 95 9.12 -23.23 3.31
N LEU A 96 9.05 -22.79 4.57
CA LEU A 96 10.23 -22.47 5.35
C LEU A 96 11.00 -23.76 5.65
N GLU A 97 12.31 -23.72 5.49
CA GLU A 97 13.21 -24.89 5.68
C GLU A 97 13.19 -25.43 7.11
N ASP A 98 12.90 -24.56 8.07
CA ASP A 98 12.83 -24.93 9.49
C ASP A 98 11.39 -24.72 9.97
N ASP A 99 10.73 -25.79 10.39
CA ASP A 99 9.37 -25.78 10.94
C ASP A 99 9.26 -24.96 12.25
N LYS A 100 10.39 -24.63 12.87
CA LYS A 100 10.44 -23.70 14.01
C LYS A 100 10.16 -22.26 13.62
N PHE A 101 10.32 -21.91 12.35
CA PHE A 101 9.99 -20.57 11.85
C PHE A 101 8.55 -20.49 11.37
N LYS A 102 7.98 -19.32 11.51
CA LYS A 102 6.72 -18.93 10.88
C LYS A 102 6.91 -17.59 10.17
N ALA A 103 6.25 -17.40 9.04
CA ALA A 103 6.16 -16.10 8.42
C ALA A 103 5.45 -15.14 9.36
N CYS A 104 6.10 -14.05 9.71
CA CYS A 104 5.52 -13.06 10.61
C CYS A 104 4.81 -11.93 9.87
N ASN A 105 5.07 -11.75 8.57
CA ASN A 105 4.40 -10.79 7.73
C ASN A 105 4.02 -11.41 6.39
N GLN A 106 3.25 -10.66 5.58
CA GLN A 106 3.07 -11.03 4.19
C GLN A 106 4.35 -10.76 3.40
N PRO A 107 4.67 -11.62 2.43
CA PRO A 107 5.81 -11.39 1.56
C PRO A 107 5.69 -10.05 0.84
N GLN A 108 6.77 -9.30 0.82
CA GLN A 108 6.93 -8.06 0.10
C GLN A 108 7.54 -8.35 -1.25
N MET A 109 7.15 -7.63 -2.27
CA MET A 109 7.70 -7.81 -3.59
C MET A 109 8.11 -6.48 -4.22
N ILE A 110 9.24 -6.52 -4.94
CA ILE A 110 9.59 -5.48 -5.89
C ILE A 110 9.90 -6.11 -7.25
N ARG A 111 9.76 -5.31 -8.29
CA ARG A 111 10.13 -5.66 -9.65
C ARG A 111 11.20 -4.70 -10.15
N THR A 112 12.30 -5.23 -10.66
CA THR A 112 13.32 -4.43 -11.33
C THR A 112 12.90 -4.04 -12.75
N PRO A 113 13.48 -3.00 -13.35
CA PRO A 113 13.13 -2.57 -14.72
C PRO A 113 13.26 -3.66 -15.78
N ASP A 114 14.21 -4.59 -15.62
CA ASP A 114 14.41 -5.76 -16.48
C ASP A 114 13.50 -6.95 -16.13
N GLY A 115 12.59 -6.76 -15.14
CA GLY A 115 11.50 -7.68 -14.84
C GLY A 115 11.79 -8.72 -13.77
N TYR A 116 12.97 -8.79 -13.16
CA TYR A 116 13.18 -9.71 -12.04
C TYR A 116 12.31 -9.34 -10.85
N LEU A 117 11.71 -10.35 -10.24
CA LEU A 117 10.90 -10.23 -9.03
C LEU A 117 11.75 -10.60 -7.82
N HIS A 118 11.72 -9.75 -6.82
CA HIS A 118 12.41 -9.96 -5.54
C HIS A 118 11.38 -10.01 -4.43
N VAL A 119 11.43 -11.05 -3.63
CA VAL A 119 10.45 -11.36 -2.58
C VAL A 119 11.16 -11.39 -1.24
N PHE A 120 10.63 -10.66 -0.28
CA PHE A 120 11.16 -10.55 1.08
C PHE A 120 10.11 -10.99 2.09
N VAL A 121 10.53 -11.79 3.07
CA VAL A 121 9.66 -12.30 4.14
C VAL A 121 10.37 -12.20 5.48
N GLY A 122 9.78 -11.49 6.41
CA GLY A 122 10.21 -11.57 7.80
C GLY A 122 9.71 -12.86 8.45
N VAL A 123 10.57 -13.59 9.11
CA VAL A 123 10.23 -14.81 9.82
C VAL A 123 10.73 -14.75 11.25
N THR A 124 9.99 -15.37 12.17
CA THR A 124 10.34 -15.46 13.59
C THR A 124 10.21 -16.90 14.06
N LYS A 125 10.93 -17.29 15.12
CA LYS A 125 10.80 -18.60 15.72
C LYS A 125 9.46 -18.80 16.43
N LYS A 126 8.97 -20.03 16.44
CA LYS A 126 7.69 -20.39 17.07
C LYS A 126 7.71 -20.41 18.59
N GLU A 127 8.88 -20.53 19.19
CA GLU A 127 9.03 -21.09 20.53
C GLU A 127 8.51 -20.24 21.68
N ASN A 128 8.27 -18.94 21.51
CA ASN A 128 7.72 -18.16 22.61
C ASN A 128 6.96 -16.93 22.16
N GLN A 129 5.67 -16.88 22.46
CA GLN A 129 4.88 -15.66 22.34
C GLN A 129 5.28 -14.56 23.35
N LYS A 130 6.12 -14.89 24.34
CA LYS A 130 6.55 -13.97 25.40
C LYS A 130 8.01 -13.54 25.29
N ASN A 131 8.87 -14.35 24.68
CA ASN A 131 10.27 -14.02 24.46
C ASN A 131 10.50 -13.93 22.95
N TYR A 132 10.91 -12.76 22.51
CA TYR A 132 11.24 -12.47 21.12
C TYR A 132 12.41 -13.37 20.72
N ALA A 133 12.12 -14.35 19.92
CA ALA A 133 13.13 -15.28 19.45
C ALA A 133 13.80 -14.71 18.19
N PRO A 134 15.07 -14.99 17.94
CA PRO A 134 15.78 -14.46 16.80
C PRO A 134 15.04 -14.76 15.50
N GLY A 135 14.69 -13.71 14.80
CA GLY A 135 14.09 -13.76 13.48
C GLY A 135 15.12 -13.59 12.37
N LYS A 136 14.72 -13.78 11.16
CA LYS A 136 15.52 -13.47 9.97
C LYS A 136 14.63 -12.92 8.84
N ILE A 137 15.26 -12.27 7.88
CA ILE A 137 14.61 -11.88 6.64
C ILE A 137 15.01 -12.90 5.59
N LEU A 138 14.02 -13.53 4.99
CA LEU A 138 14.23 -14.38 3.82
C LEU A 138 14.12 -13.52 2.57
N TYR A 139 15.00 -13.79 1.62
CA TYR A 139 15.04 -13.12 0.33
C TYR A 139 15.07 -14.15 -0.78
N TYR A 140 14.14 -14.02 -1.71
CA TYR A 140 14.07 -14.84 -2.91
C TYR A 140 14.05 -13.94 -4.14
N ARG A 141 14.64 -14.42 -5.22
CA ARG A 141 14.57 -13.76 -6.52
C ARG A 141 14.01 -14.75 -7.56
N SER A 142 13.18 -14.24 -8.48
CA SER A 142 12.75 -15.05 -9.62
C SER A 142 13.95 -15.44 -10.49
N ASP A 143 13.97 -16.67 -10.97
CA ASP A 143 15.03 -17.15 -11.87
C ASP A 143 15.00 -16.42 -13.21
N LYS A 144 13.80 -16.13 -13.70
CA LYS A 144 13.56 -15.42 -14.97
C LYS A 144 12.71 -14.17 -14.75
N PRO A 145 12.84 -13.14 -15.61
CA PRO A 145 11.98 -11.97 -15.56
C PRO A 145 10.49 -12.34 -15.60
N GLU A 146 9.73 -11.72 -14.71
CA GLU A 146 8.28 -11.89 -14.59
C GLU A 146 7.81 -13.35 -14.58
N ASN A 147 8.51 -14.19 -13.83
CA ASN A 147 8.16 -15.58 -13.66
C ASN A 147 8.43 -16.04 -12.23
N ILE A 148 7.40 -16.50 -11.54
CA ILE A 148 7.49 -16.95 -10.14
C ILE A 148 7.58 -18.48 -10.00
N THR A 149 7.56 -19.23 -11.07
CA THR A 149 7.57 -20.70 -11.00
C THR A 149 8.85 -21.25 -10.38
N THR A 150 9.94 -20.51 -10.50
CA THR A 150 11.21 -20.81 -9.86
C THR A 150 11.74 -19.58 -9.13
N LEU A 151 11.91 -19.72 -7.83
CA LEU A 151 12.47 -18.69 -6.95
C LEU A 151 13.78 -19.20 -6.34
N VAL A 152 14.82 -18.41 -6.51
CA VAL A 152 16.17 -18.70 -5.99
C VAL A 152 16.33 -18.05 -4.63
N ASN A 153 16.69 -18.83 -3.61
CA ASN A 153 16.97 -18.32 -2.28
C ASN A 153 18.27 -17.49 -2.28
N ARG A 154 18.17 -16.26 -1.80
CA ARG A 154 19.26 -15.27 -1.70
C ARG A 154 19.38 -14.69 -0.28
N SER A 155 18.82 -15.35 0.71
CA SER A 155 18.73 -14.85 2.08
C SER A 155 20.10 -14.57 2.71
N SER A 156 21.16 -15.24 2.28
CA SER A 156 22.53 -14.99 2.75
C SER A 156 23.07 -13.60 2.37
N LEU A 157 22.42 -12.91 1.42
CA LEU A 157 22.81 -11.55 1.01
C LEU A 157 22.27 -10.45 1.94
N ILE A 158 21.46 -10.83 2.95
CA ILE A 158 20.92 -9.88 3.94
C ILE A 158 21.64 -10.10 5.28
N PRO A 159 22.47 -9.15 5.73
CA PRO A 159 23.07 -9.20 7.07
C PRO A 159 22.02 -8.82 8.11
N THR A 160 21.55 -9.77 8.89
CA THR A 160 20.50 -9.52 9.88
C THR A 160 21.00 -9.08 11.24
N LYS A 161 22.26 -9.39 11.60
CA LYS A 161 22.85 -8.93 12.86
C LYS A 161 23.15 -7.43 12.85
N PRO A 162 23.00 -6.70 13.96
CA PRO A 162 22.78 -7.19 15.34
C PRO A 162 21.31 -7.33 15.76
N TYR A 163 20.37 -7.45 14.83
CA TYR A 163 18.95 -7.48 15.16
C TYR A 163 18.45 -8.91 15.24
N GLY A 164 17.83 -9.26 16.37
CA GLY A 164 17.42 -10.62 16.66
C GLY A 164 16.00 -10.96 16.31
N ASP A 165 15.09 -10.01 16.33
CA ASP A 165 13.69 -10.24 16.04
C ASP A 165 13.14 -9.20 15.07
N PHE A 166 12.37 -9.68 14.08
CA PHE A 166 11.78 -8.86 13.05
C PHE A 166 10.25 -8.93 13.13
N HIS A 167 9.67 -7.81 13.46
CA HIS A 167 8.23 -7.73 13.68
C HIS A 167 7.44 -7.68 12.37
N LEU A 168 6.13 -7.89 12.48
CA LEU A 168 5.14 -8.09 11.42
C LEU A 168 5.08 -7.04 10.29
N ARG A 169 5.90 -5.99 10.32
CA ARG A 169 5.66 -4.81 9.49
C ARG A 169 6.90 -4.46 8.70
N MET A 170 6.91 -4.93 7.49
CA MET A 170 7.97 -4.69 6.53
C MET A 170 7.39 -3.98 5.31
N ASN A 171 8.16 -3.10 4.70
CA ASN A 171 7.87 -2.52 3.40
C ASN A 171 9.14 -2.39 2.58
N VAL A 172 9.01 -2.39 1.27
CA VAL A 172 10.13 -2.34 0.32
C VAL A 172 9.85 -1.31 -0.76
N GLY A 173 10.90 -0.63 -1.18
CA GLY A 173 10.87 0.30 -2.29
C GLY A 173 12.10 0.13 -3.18
N ILE A 174 11.91 0.26 -4.48
CA ILE A 174 12.99 0.22 -5.46
C ILE A 174 13.22 1.61 -6.02
N GLY A 175 14.49 2.01 -6.06
CA GLY A 175 14.89 3.28 -6.62
C GLY A 175 14.77 3.33 -8.14
N PRO A 176 14.79 4.54 -8.70
CA PRO A 176 14.84 4.73 -10.14
C PRO A 176 15.94 3.89 -10.78
N GLN A 177 15.69 3.38 -11.98
CA GLN A 177 16.60 2.49 -12.71
C GLN A 177 16.89 1.12 -12.03
N GLY A 178 16.30 0.83 -10.85
CA GLY A 178 16.48 -0.46 -10.17
C GLY A 178 17.88 -0.73 -9.64
N LYS A 179 18.72 0.29 -9.49
CA LYS A 179 20.12 0.14 -9.01
C LYS A 179 20.19 -0.01 -7.49
N ARG A 180 19.26 0.57 -6.76
CA ARG A 180 19.19 0.59 -5.31
C ARG A 180 17.78 0.26 -4.84
N MET A 181 17.70 -0.27 -3.65
CA MET A 181 16.44 -0.50 -2.96
C MET A 181 16.59 -0.21 -1.47
N ALA A 182 15.47 0.03 -0.83
CA ALA A 182 15.38 0.07 0.62
C ALA A 182 14.31 -0.91 1.11
N LEU A 183 14.63 -1.58 2.20
CA LEU A 183 13.69 -2.41 2.95
C LEU A 183 13.62 -1.85 4.35
N VAL A 184 12.44 -1.51 4.83
CA VAL A 184 12.20 -1.12 6.20
C VAL A 184 11.42 -2.21 6.92
N ILE A 185 11.86 -2.56 8.10
CA ILE A 185 11.19 -3.52 8.97
C ILE A 185 11.31 -3.04 10.40
N LEU A 186 10.37 -3.42 11.24
CA LEU A 186 10.46 -3.17 12.67
C LEU A 186 11.22 -4.33 13.33
N ALA A 187 12.23 -3.98 14.11
CA ALA A 187 13.10 -4.97 14.74
C ALA A 187 13.40 -4.63 16.20
N ILE A 188 13.94 -5.61 16.89
CA ILE A 188 14.51 -5.49 18.24
C ILE A 188 15.97 -5.87 18.12
N SER A 189 16.86 -5.15 18.80
CA SER A 189 18.27 -5.52 18.85
C SER A 189 18.50 -6.72 19.77
N ASP A 190 19.55 -7.49 19.48
CA ASP A 190 19.93 -8.66 20.27
C ASP A 190 20.27 -8.32 21.74
N ASP A 191 20.76 -7.11 21.97
CA ASP A 191 21.11 -6.59 23.29
C ASP A 191 19.96 -5.87 24.02
N GLY A 192 18.77 -5.81 23.39
CA GLY A 192 17.61 -5.14 23.95
C GLY A 192 17.68 -3.61 23.98
N SER A 193 18.77 -3.01 23.47
CA SER A 193 18.94 -1.55 23.42
C SER A 193 17.93 -0.88 22.48
N VAL A 194 17.51 -1.59 21.44
CA VAL A 194 16.45 -1.18 20.52
C VAL A 194 15.17 -1.89 20.92
N ARG A 195 14.25 -1.13 21.47
CA ARG A 195 12.95 -1.64 21.92
C ARG A 195 11.99 -1.81 20.73
N PHE A 196 10.88 -2.48 21.01
CA PHE A 196 9.79 -2.76 20.09
C PHE A 196 9.55 -1.69 19.03
N ASN A 197 9.45 -2.15 17.81
CA ASN A 197 9.00 -1.35 16.66
C ASN A 197 9.96 -0.26 16.18
N THR A 198 11.22 -0.35 16.52
CA THR A 198 12.21 0.54 15.93
C THR A 198 12.40 0.21 14.46
N PRO A 199 12.33 1.19 13.56
CA PRO A 199 12.56 0.96 12.15
C PRO A 199 14.03 0.64 11.91
N VAL A 200 14.26 -0.49 11.29
CA VAL A 200 15.56 -0.92 10.78
C VAL A 200 15.50 -0.88 9.26
N ILE A 201 16.47 -0.21 8.67
CA ILE A 201 16.50 0.04 7.23
C ILE A 201 17.68 -0.70 6.64
N PHE A 202 17.38 -1.57 5.69
CA PHE A 202 18.34 -2.30 4.88
C PHE A 202 18.46 -1.61 3.53
N ILE A 203 19.68 -1.24 3.16
CA ILE A 203 19.98 -0.60 1.89
C ILE A 203 20.64 -1.64 1.00
N GLY A 204 19.98 -1.96 -0.10
CA GLY A 204 20.43 -2.92 -1.09
C GLY A 204 20.98 -2.22 -2.34
N GLU A 205 22.15 -2.65 -2.79
CA GLU A 205 22.73 -2.27 -4.07
C GLU A 205 22.68 -3.44 -5.03
N ARG A 206 22.28 -3.17 -6.26
CA ARG A 206 22.15 -4.21 -7.27
C ARG A 206 23.52 -4.67 -7.78
N LYS A 207 23.75 -5.99 -7.74
CA LYS A 207 24.91 -6.66 -8.33
C LYS A 207 24.42 -7.79 -9.23
N GLY A 208 24.53 -7.61 -10.53
CA GLY A 208 23.90 -8.51 -11.50
C GLY A 208 22.38 -8.50 -11.37
N ALA A 209 21.78 -9.66 -11.16
CA ALA A 209 20.33 -9.80 -10.95
C ALA A 209 19.92 -9.74 -9.47
N ASP A 210 20.86 -9.76 -8.52
CA ASP A 210 20.59 -9.80 -7.09
C ASP A 210 20.81 -8.43 -6.42
N PHE A 211 20.22 -8.23 -5.24
CA PHE A 211 20.56 -7.13 -4.34
C PHE A 211 21.46 -7.65 -3.23
N VAL A 212 22.57 -6.94 -3.00
CA VAL A 212 23.47 -7.15 -1.88
C VAL A 212 23.25 -6.02 -0.87
N PHE A 213 22.98 -6.39 0.37
CA PHE A 213 22.62 -5.45 1.40
C PHE A 213 23.83 -5.07 2.25
N ARG A 214 23.90 -3.81 2.64
CA ARG A 214 24.83 -3.31 3.63
C ARG A 214 24.35 -3.66 5.05
N LYS A 215 25.22 -3.42 6.04
CA LYS A 215 24.83 -3.47 7.45
C LYS A 215 23.62 -2.56 7.67
N PRO A 216 22.55 -3.04 8.31
CA PRO A 216 21.35 -2.25 8.50
C PRO A 216 21.57 -1.04 9.40
N VAL A 217 20.80 -0.01 9.17
CA VAL A 217 20.78 1.23 9.95
C VAL A 217 19.53 1.24 10.81
N SER A 218 19.69 1.54 12.10
CA SER A 218 18.57 1.67 13.02
C SER A 218 18.40 3.13 13.42
N TYR A 219 17.16 3.55 13.52
CA TYR A 219 16.78 4.80 14.16
C TYR A 219 16.22 4.49 15.53
N ALA A 220 17.12 4.45 16.51
CA ALA A 220 16.79 4.29 17.92
C ALA A 220 16.23 5.59 18.50
N GLU A 221 15.14 6.08 17.96
CA GLU A 221 14.30 7.00 18.72
C GLU A 221 13.39 6.17 19.61
N PRO A 222 12.99 6.66 20.80
CA PRO A 222 12.11 5.94 21.70
C PRO A 222 10.69 5.71 21.15
N MET A 223 10.53 5.75 19.85
CA MET A 223 9.27 5.79 19.13
C MET A 223 9.16 4.61 18.17
N SER A 224 8.08 3.88 18.33
CA SER A 224 7.67 2.85 17.39
C SER A 224 7.13 3.45 16.12
N LEU A 225 7.70 3.13 14.96
CA LEU A 225 7.12 3.49 13.67
C LEU A 225 6.30 2.32 13.14
N PHE A 226 4.97 2.45 13.21
CA PHE A 226 4.05 1.42 12.72
C PHE A 226 3.69 1.65 11.25
N TYR A 227 3.42 0.57 10.53
CA TYR A 227 2.98 0.58 9.13
C TYR A 227 3.88 1.40 8.21
N PRO A 228 5.21 1.17 8.27
CA PRO A 228 6.13 1.93 7.48
C PRO A 228 5.84 1.74 5.99
N GLN A 229 5.89 2.83 5.25
CA GLN A 229 5.95 2.85 3.79
C GLN A 229 7.30 3.40 3.40
N VAL A 230 7.87 2.90 2.32
CA VAL A 230 9.19 3.32 1.89
C VAL A 230 9.21 3.67 0.40
N ALA A 231 9.81 4.81 0.09
CA ALA A 231 10.18 5.20 -1.26
C ALA A 231 11.70 5.28 -1.35
N ALA A 232 12.24 4.62 -2.33
CA ALA A 232 13.62 4.79 -2.74
C ALA A 232 13.65 5.77 -3.91
N THR A 233 14.27 6.93 -3.72
CA THR A 233 14.37 8.00 -4.71
C THR A 233 15.81 8.19 -5.17
N GLU A 234 16.08 9.03 -6.15
CA GLU A 234 17.45 9.36 -6.52
C GLU A 234 18.20 10.05 -5.37
N LYS A 235 17.50 10.84 -4.56
CA LYS A 235 18.06 11.66 -3.49
C LYS A 235 18.11 10.98 -2.13
N GLY A 236 17.61 9.76 -2.02
CA GLY A 236 17.64 9.02 -0.77
C GLY A 236 16.39 8.18 -0.53
N ILE A 237 16.17 7.87 0.72
CA ILE A 237 15.13 6.96 1.19
C ILE A 237 14.15 7.76 2.03
N ILE A 238 12.87 7.70 1.65
CA ILE A 238 11.79 8.31 2.41
C ILE A 238 11.03 7.20 3.11
N VAL A 239 10.89 7.30 4.41
CA VAL A 239 10.09 6.38 5.23
C VAL A 239 8.98 7.17 5.88
N VAL A 240 7.75 6.69 5.73
CA VAL A 240 6.56 7.27 6.38
C VAL A 240 5.88 6.19 7.18
N GLY A 241 5.48 6.50 8.39
CA GLY A 241 4.75 5.56 9.23
C GLY A 241 4.10 6.24 10.42
N GLN A 242 3.30 5.46 11.12
CA GLN A 242 2.64 5.92 12.32
C GLN A 242 3.57 5.76 13.51
N ILE A 243 3.63 6.78 14.34
CA ILE A 243 4.33 6.72 15.60
C ILE A 243 3.32 6.34 16.68
N TRP A 244 3.69 5.35 17.45
CA TRP A 244 2.97 5.07 18.67
C TRP A 244 3.84 5.43 19.86
N ASP A 245 3.54 6.54 20.48
CA ASP A 245 4.04 6.87 21.80
C ASP A 245 2.95 6.60 22.83
N HIS A 246 3.31 6.00 23.93
CA HIS A 246 2.37 5.76 25.05
C HIS A 246 1.87 7.07 25.68
N ALA A 247 2.59 8.17 25.51
CA ALA A 247 2.26 9.48 26.07
C ALA A 247 1.62 10.44 25.03
N GLU A 248 2.04 10.37 23.76
CA GLU A 248 1.58 11.26 22.70
C GLU A 248 0.98 10.47 21.54
N ARG A 249 -0.24 10.06 21.65
CA ARG A 249 -0.91 9.16 20.73
C ARG A 249 -0.90 9.67 19.29
N LEU A 250 -0.28 8.87 18.42
CA LEU A 250 -0.59 8.72 17.01
C LEU A 250 -0.32 9.95 16.12
N LYS A 251 0.93 10.12 15.81
CA LYS A 251 1.38 11.01 14.72
C LYS A 251 1.78 10.16 13.52
N VAL A 252 1.74 10.73 12.35
CA VAL A 252 2.41 10.17 11.17
C VAL A 252 3.74 10.89 11.02
N ARG A 253 4.83 10.15 10.95
CA ARG A 253 6.19 10.70 10.81
C ARG A 253 6.78 10.37 9.46
N LEU A 254 7.42 11.35 8.87
CA LEU A 254 8.25 11.23 7.70
C LEU A 254 9.72 11.32 8.10
N LEU A 255 10.50 10.33 7.68
CA LEU A 255 11.96 10.33 7.77
C LEU A 255 12.53 10.37 6.36
N HIS A 256 13.48 11.25 6.11
CA HIS A 256 14.25 11.29 4.88
C HIS A 256 15.72 11.03 5.19
N LEU A 257 16.24 9.98 4.61
CA LEU A 257 17.62 9.55 4.76
C LEU A 257 18.34 9.68 3.43
N ASP A 258 19.63 9.99 3.48
CA ASP A 258 20.48 9.80 2.31
C ASP A 258 20.75 8.29 2.04
N TRP A 259 21.47 8.02 0.95
CA TRP A 259 21.79 6.64 0.60
C TRP A 259 22.88 6.00 1.48
N ASP A 260 23.52 6.77 2.34
CA ASP A 260 24.42 6.25 3.39
C ASP A 260 23.66 5.90 4.66
N GLY A 261 22.36 6.18 4.69
CA GLY A 261 21.47 5.89 5.81
C GLY A 261 21.48 6.99 6.88
N LYS A 262 22.08 8.13 6.61
CA LYS A 262 22.07 9.27 7.52
C LYS A 262 20.74 10.00 7.42
N LEU A 263 20.13 10.33 8.55
CA LEU A 263 18.93 11.14 8.60
C LEU A 263 19.23 12.57 8.16
N VAL A 264 18.57 13.01 7.08
CA VAL A 264 18.75 14.37 6.51
C VAL A 264 17.53 15.25 6.78
N HIS A 265 16.38 14.67 7.06
CA HIS A 265 15.18 15.42 7.43
C HIS A 265 14.19 14.54 8.21
N ARG A 266 13.50 15.14 9.17
CA ARG A 266 12.41 14.53 9.93
C ARG A 266 11.28 15.52 10.07
N GLN A 267 10.07 15.07 9.85
CA GLN A 267 8.87 15.89 10.01
C GLN A 267 7.70 15.04 10.46
N ASP A 268 6.98 15.54 11.45
CA ASP A 268 5.68 15.00 11.84
C ASP A 268 4.60 15.69 11.00
N LEU A 269 3.68 14.89 10.46
CA LEU A 269 2.50 15.43 9.82
C LEU A 269 1.55 15.95 10.90
N PRO A 270 0.82 17.04 10.64
CA PRO A 270 -0.11 17.59 11.61
C PRO A 270 -1.12 16.53 12.07
N ALA A 271 -1.16 16.30 13.36
CA ALA A 271 -2.06 15.34 13.99
C ALA A 271 -3.07 16.09 14.85
N GLU A 272 -4.30 15.57 14.90
CA GLU A 272 -5.23 15.92 15.96
C GLU A 272 -4.81 15.16 17.21
N ALA A 273 -4.80 15.83 18.37
CA ALA A 273 -4.26 15.30 19.62
C ALA A 273 -4.90 13.97 20.07
N ASP A 274 -6.12 13.68 19.63
CA ASP A 274 -6.91 12.52 20.06
C ASP A 274 -7.36 11.59 18.93
N GLY A 275 -6.74 11.69 17.73
CA GLY A 275 -7.13 10.88 16.58
C GLY A 275 -6.48 9.50 16.56
N GLN A 276 -7.18 8.52 16.00
CA GLN A 276 -6.61 7.21 15.66
C GLN A 276 -6.23 7.19 14.17
N TYR A 277 -5.08 6.60 13.87
CA TYR A 277 -4.58 6.44 12.50
C TYR A 277 -4.54 4.98 12.15
N PHE A 278 -4.99 4.61 10.94
CA PHE A 278 -5.16 3.21 10.59
C PHE A 278 -4.33 2.76 9.41
N SER A 279 -3.96 3.66 8.54
CA SER A 279 -3.30 3.28 7.31
C SER A 279 -2.43 4.42 6.81
N THR A 280 -1.31 4.05 6.22
CA THR A 280 -0.44 4.95 5.47
C THR A 280 -0.20 4.39 4.08
N ASP A 281 0.00 5.25 3.10
CA ASP A 281 0.48 4.88 1.77
C ASP A 281 1.45 5.95 1.28
N LEU A 282 2.32 5.56 0.37
CA LEU A 282 3.32 6.44 -0.21
C LEU A 282 3.40 6.14 -1.71
N ARG A 283 3.26 7.18 -2.54
CA ARG A 283 3.25 7.05 -3.98
C ARG A 283 4.00 8.18 -4.66
N PRO A 284 4.65 7.93 -5.81
CA PRO A 284 5.24 9.01 -6.58
C PRO A 284 4.14 9.81 -7.28
N ASP A 285 4.36 11.10 -7.44
CA ASP A 285 3.55 11.88 -8.36
C ASP A 285 3.94 11.51 -9.80
N PRO A 286 2.99 11.10 -10.65
CA PRO A 286 3.30 10.73 -12.02
C PRO A 286 3.78 11.92 -12.88
N ALA A 287 3.54 13.14 -12.43
CA ALA A 287 3.93 14.36 -13.14
C ALA A 287 5.31 14.89 -12.73
N ASP A 288 5.80 14.50 -11.55
CA ASP A 288 7.04 15.04 -11.00
C ASP A 288 7.75 14.01 -10.09
N SER A 289 8.89 13.52 -10.53
CA SER A 289 9.69 12.53 -9.79
C SER A 289 10.28 13.04 -8.48
N ASP A 290 10.29 14.36 -8.28
CA ASP A 290 10.72 14.98 -7.01
C ASP A 290 9.60 15.06 -5.97
N ARG A 291 8.39 14.68 -6.34
CA ARG A 291 7.20 14.74 -5.50
C ARG A 291 6.69 13.36 -5.12
N LEU A 292 6.43 13.18 -3.85
CA LEU A 292 5.78 12.00 -3.29
C LEU A 292 4.44 12.42 -2.67
N ILE A 293 3.44 11.59 -2.87
CA ILE A 293 2.15 11.74 -2.23
C ILE A 293 2.11 10.82 -1.02
N VAL A 294 1.98 11.42 0.14
CA VAL A 294 1.78 10.74 1.42
C VAL A 294 0.29 10.71 1.70
N TYR A 295 -0.25 9.54 1.83
CA TYR A 295 -1.64 9.34 2.25
C TYR A 295 -1.66 8.75 3.65
N TYR A 296 -2.59 9.22 4.47
CA TYR A 296 -3.02 8.54 5.69
C TYR A 296 -4.48 8.81 5.99
N ASN A 297 -5.08 7.94 6.76
CA ASN A 297 -6.41 8.16 7.29
C ASN A 297 -6.37 8.34 8.80
N LYS A 298 -7.23 9.20 9.29
CA LYS A 298 -7.43 9.48 10.70
C LYS A 298 -8.90 9.41 11.09
N LEU A 299 -9.14 8.94 12.28
CA LEU A 299 -10.44 8.96 12.93
C LEU A 299 -10.33 9.87 14.15
N PRO A 300 -10.91 11.08 14.13
CA PRO A 300 -10.99 11.92 15.31
C PRO A 300 -11.80 11.21 16.41
N LYS A 301 -11.41 11.39 17.67
CA LYS A 301 -11.97 10.68 18.83
C LYS A 301 -13.50 10.71 18.92
N ASP A 302 -14.08 11.85 18.64
CA ASP A 302 -15.52 12.09 18.77
C ASP A 302 -16.24 12.18 17.42
N SER A 303 -15.59 11.78 16.35
CA SER A 303 -16.14 11.84 15.00
C SER A 303 -16.66 10.49 14.53
N LYS A 304 -17.81 10.52 13.86
CA LYS A 304 -18.31 9.38 13.09
C LYS A 304 -17.68 9.30 11.71
N ASP A 305 -16.89 10.30 11.32
CA ASP A 305 -16.30 10.41 9.99
C ASP A 305 -14.81 10.11 10.04
N CYS A 306 -14.37 9.17 9.21
CA CYS A 306 -12.97 8.97 8.93
C CYS A 306 -12.49 10.03 7.92
N ARG A 307 -11.34 10.63 8.16
CA ARG A 307 -10.71 11.58 7.23
C ARG A 307 -9.54 10.91 6.52
N HIS A 308 -9.47 11.12 5.22
CA HIS A 308 -8.39 10.66 4.36
C HIS A 308 -7.62 11.87 3.90
N GLU A 309 -6.36 11.99 4.29
CA GLU A 309 -5.53 13.15 3.95
C GLU A 309 -4.44 12.77 2.97
N PHE A 310 -4.26 13.64 1.99
CA PHE A 310 -3.25 13.54 0.95
C PHE A 310 -2.30 14.71 1.08
N TRP A 311 -1.03 14.41 1.28
CA TRP A 311 0.03 15.38 1.46
C TRP A 311 1.07 15.22 0.37
N GLU A 312 1.54 16.31 -0.17
CA GLU A 312 2.68 16.34 -1.06
C GLU A 312 3.97 16.52 -0.25
N TYR A 313 4.94 15.69 -0.52
CA TYR A 313 6.31 15.87 -0.03
C TYR A 313 7.26 16.12 -1.19
N THR A 314 7.87 17.31 -1.25
CA THR A 314 8.92 17.63 -2.23
C THR A 314 10.26 17.15 -1.67
N VAL A 315 10.86 16.17 -2.33
CA VAL A 315 12.08 15.49 -1.83
C VAL A 315 13.27 16.47 -1.78
N SER A 316 13.50 17.24 -2.85
CA SER A 316 14.59 18.21 -2.89
C SER A 316 14.41 19.37 -1.91
N GLY A 317 13.21 19.89 -1.83
CA GLY A 317 12.86 21.01 -0.96
C GLY A 317 12.61 20.63 0.48
N ARG A 318 12.41 19.33 0.77
CA ARG A 318 12.04 18.80 2.09
C ARG A 318 10.82 19.50 2.66
N LYS A 319 9.85 19.80 1.79
CA LYS A 319 8.63 20.53 2.14
C LYS A 319 7.41 19.61 2.06
N LEU A 320 6.54 19.76 3.03
CA LEU A 320 5.28 19.05 3.13
C LEU A 320 4.11 20.03 2.96
N ARG A 321 3.12 19.67 2.14
CA ARG A 321 1.93 20.48 1.87
C ARG A 321 0.69 19.61 1.80
N LEU A 322 -0.38 20.00 2.50
CA LEU A 322 -1.68 19.36 2.37
C LEU A 322 -2.25 19.65 0.97
N LEU A 323 -2.68 18.61 0.28
CA LEU A 323 -3.34 18.70 -1.02
C LEU A 323 -4.85 18.58 -0.91
N ALA A 324 -5.31 17.53 -0.22
CA ALA A 324 -6.74 17.25 -0.10
C ALA A 324 -7.06 16.52 1.19
N SER A 325 -8.29 16.71 1.65
CA SER A 325 -8.87 15.96 2.76
C SER A 325 -10.27 15.47 2.35
N LEU A 326 -10.48 14.16 2.37
CA LEU A 326 -11.77 13.53 2.07
C LEU A 326 -12.38 12.96 3.33
N LYS A 327 -13.69 13.07 3.47
CA LYS A 327 -14.45 12.47 4.56
C LYS A 327 -15.18 11.23 4.09
N THR A 328 -15.12 10.17 4.89
CA THR A 328 -15.92 8.96 4.67
C THR A 328 -16.60 8.54 5.97
N GLU A 329 -17.63 7.73 5.85
CA GLU A 329 -18.27 7.09 6.98
C GLU A 329 -17.28 6.27 7.79
N HIS A 330 -17.50 6.22 9.09
CA HIS A 330 -16.63 5.51 10.02
C HIS A 330 -16.56 4.02 9.73
N SER A 331 -15.34 3.50 9.61
CA SER A 331 -15.06 2.07 9.71
C SER A 331 -13.69 1.86 10.34
N TRP A 332 -13.61 0.97 11.31
CA TRP A 332 -12.36 0.56 11.97
C TRP A 332 -11.28 0.03 11.02
N ALA A 333 -11.68 -0.33 9.84
CA ALA A 333 -10.79 -0.95 8.85
C ALA A 333 -10.76 -0.16 7.54
N ASN A 334 -11.04 1.11 7.60
CA ASN A 334 -11.10 1.97 6.44
C ASN A 334 -9.71 2.19 5.83
N THR A 335 -9.24 1.21 5.08
CA THR A 335 -8.00 1.31 4.32
C THR A 335 -8.29 1.89 2.95
N GLY A 336 -7.41 2.75 2.48
CA GLY A 336 -7.51 3.32 1.16
C GLY A 336 -6.19 3.24 0.43
N LYS A 337 -6.27 3.24 -0.87
CA LYS A 337 -5.12 3.28 -1.77
C LYS A 337 -5.36 4.26 -2.90
N TRP A 338 -4.39 5.13 -3.10
CA TRP A 338 -4.42 6.07 -4.18
C TRP A 338 -3.76 5.48 -5.43
N PHE A 339 -4.36 5.73 -6.58
CA PHE A 339 -3.83 5.34 -7.87
C PHE A 339 -3.62 6.58 -8.72
N PRO A 340 -2.40 6.87 -9.17
CA PRO A 340 -2.13 7.97 -10.07
C PRO A 340 -2.69 7.63 -11.47
N GLY A 341 -3.79 8.24 -11.84
CA GLY A 341 -4.37 8.07 -13.18
C GLY A 341 -3.61 8.89 -14.22
N THR A 342 -4.09 10.11 -14.46
CA THR A 342 -3.45 11.08 -15.36
C THR A 342 -2.91 12.27 -14.55
N LYS A 343 -2.19 13.20 -15.19
CA LYS A 343 -1.65 14.40 -14.53
C LYS A 343 -2.67 15.22 -13.72
N LYS A 344 -3.94 15.18 -14.11
CA LYS A 344 -5.03 15.94 -13.45
C LYS A 344 -6.08 15.05 -12.82
N TYR A 345 -5.92 13.75 -12.90
CA TYR A 345 -6.95 12.82 -12.49
C TYR A 345 -6.35 11.69 -11.65
N SER A 346 -6.94 11.42 -10.55
CA SER A 346 -6.54 10.34 -9.68
C SER A 346 -7.74 9.57 -9.16
N VAL A 347 -7.48 8.34 -8.80
CA VAL A 347 -8.47 7.43 -8.25
C VAL A 347 -8.03 7.03 -6.86
N PHE A 348 -8.90 7.21 -5.90
CA PHE A 348 -8.72 6.71 -4.55
C PHE A 348 -9.73 5.60 -4.31
N VAL A 349 -9.24 4.43 -3.95
CA VAL A 349 -10.07 3.25 -3.67
C VAL A 349 -10.04 2.99 -2.18
N ASN A 350 -11.21 2.90 -1.57
CA ASN A 350 -11.33 2.55 -0.17
C ASN A 350 -12.50 1.59 0.08
N ASN A 351 -12.56 1.07 1.29
CA ASN A 351 -13.66 0.23 1.76
C ASN A 351 -14.30 0.87 3.00
N PRO A 352 -15.20 1.86 2.83
CA PRO A 352 -15.68 2.69 3.92
C PRO A 352 -16.49 1.92 4.97
N SER A 353 -17.13 0.84 4.62
CA SER A 353 -17.98 0.06 5.53
C SER A 353 -17.53 -1.39 5.67
N MET A 354 -16.32 -1.74 5.22
CA MET A 354 -15.83 -3.12 5.12
C MET A 354 -16.73 -4.04 4.26
N SER A 355 -17.68 -3.46 3.55
CA SER A 355 -18.70 -4.20 2.81
C SER A 355 -18.71 -3.88 1.32
N ARG A 356 -18.09 -2.78 0.92
CA ARG A 356 -18.08 -2.31 -0.48
C ARG A 356 -16.78 -1.66 -0.85
N LEU A 357 -16.39 -1.81 -2.11
CA LEU A 357 -15.37 -0.95 -2.68
C LEU A 357 -16.00 0.38 -3.08
N ALA A 358 -15.46 1.48 -2.56
CA ALA A 358 -15.77 2.82 -3.01
C ALA A 358 -14.62 3.35 -3.85
N ILE A 359 -14.95 3.95 -4.96
CA ILE A 359 -14.02 4.63 -5.84
C ILE A 359 -14.30 6.11 -5.79
N TRP A 360 -13.27 6.88 -5.49
CA TRP A 360 -13.28 8.34 -5.54
C TRP A 360 -12.48 8.76 -6.75
N GLU A 361 -13.09 9.50 -7.63
CA GLU A 361 -12.48 9.95 -8.87
C GLU A 361 -12.54 11.46 -8.99
N GLY A 362 -11.52 12.04 -9.63
CA GLY A 362 -11.41 13.46 -9.87
C GLY A 362 -10.03 14.02 -9.60
N ASP A 363 -9.94 15.32 -9.54
CA ASP A 363 -8.69 16.04 -9.27
C ASP A 363 -8.41 16.09 -7.77
N ILE A 364 -8.04 14.93 -7.18
CA ILE A 364 -7.71 14.84 -5.75
C ILE A 364 -6.50 15.71 -5.41
N LEU A 365 -5.53 15.79 -6.33
CA LEU A 365 -4.27 16.51 -6.09
C LEU A 365 -4.36 18.00 -6.38
N GLY A 366 -5.27 18.42 -7.23
CA GLY A 366 -5.48 19.83 -7.57
C GLY A 366 -6.54 20.54 -6.72
N GLY A 367 -7.18 19.82 -5.77
CA GLY A 367 -8.25 20.38 -4.95
C GLY A 367 -9.57 20.55 -5.69
N GLY A 368 -9.71 19.90 -6.84
CA GLY A 368 -10.95 19.91 -7.64
C GLY A 368 -12.07 19.05 -7.04
N THR A 369 -13.16 18.95 -7.73
CA THR A 369 -14.31 18.13 -7.32
C THR A 369 -13.94 16.64 -7.36
N VAL A 370 -14.24 15.94 -6.29
CA VAL A 370 -14.05 14.51 -6.16
C VAL A 370 -15.40 13.84 -5.98
N THR A 371 -15.69 12.85 -6.82
CA THR A 371 -16.94 12.12 -6.79
C THR A 371 -16.75 10.70 -6.28
N ARG A 372 -17.59 10.30 -5.34
CA ARG A 372 -17.62 8.93 -4.83
C ARG A 372 -18.58 8.08 -5.66
N LYS A 373 -18.15 6.91 -6.08
CA LYS A 373 -18.98 5.93 -6.80
C LYS A 373 -18.90 4.56 -6.13
N TYR A 374 -20.03 3.89 -6.08
CA TYR A 374 -20.12 2.47 -5.83
C TYR A 374 -20.43 1.80 -7.16
N LEU A 375 -19.56 0.92 -7.63
CA LEU A 375 -19.72 0.33 -8.94
C LEU A 375 -20.60 -0.91 -8.87
N PRO A 376 -21.72 -0.96 -9.59
CA PRO A 376 -22.54 -2.16 -9.71
C PRO A 376 -21.70 -3.35 -10.17
N GLY A 377 -21.91 -4.52 -9.56
CA GLY A 377 -21.16 -5.74 -9.89
C GLY A 377 -19.76 -5.85 -9.29
N ALA A 378 -19.19 -4.75 -8.74
CA ALA A 378 -17.94 -4.82 -8.00
C ALA A 378 -18.12 -5.31 -6.56
N ASP A 379 -19.35 -5.44 -6.08
CA ASP A 379 -19.66 -5.81 -4.71
C ASP A 379 -19.61 -7.34 -4.51
N PRO A 380 -18.65 -7.83 -3.72
CA PRO A 380 -18.56 -9.27 -3.45
C PRO A 380 -19.61 -9.77 -2.45
N ILE A 381 -20.29 -8.89 -1.71
CA ILE A 381 -21.34 -9.27 -0.74
C ILE A 381 -22.50 -9.97 -1.46
N GLY A 382 -22.90 -9.50 -2.64
CA GLY A 382 -23.90 -10.14 -3.45
C GLY A 382 -23.55 -11.59 -3.86
N ARG A 383 -22.28 -11.96 -3.73
CA ARG A 383 -21.77 -13.33 -3.91
C ARG A 383 -21.55 -14.09 -2.59
N GLY A 384 -22.02 -13.53 -1.46
CA GLY A 384 -21.92 -14.13 -0.13
C GLY A 384 -20.59 -13.93 0.59
N TYR A 385 -19.64 -13.21 0.01
CA TYR A 385 -18.39 -12.84 0.70
C TYR A 385 -18.65 -11.82 1.79
N LYS A 386 -17.97 -11.98 2.92
CA LYS A 386 -18.02 -10.99 4.00
C LYS A 386 -16.76 -10.13 3.97
N ALA A 387 -16.92 -8.90 4.40
CA ALA A 387 -15.93 -7.87 4.28
C ALA A 387 -14.55 -8.20 4.85
N SER A 388 -13.53 -7.77 4.15
CA SER A 388 -12.17 -7.60 4.62
C SER A 388 -11.71 -6.16 4.48
N SER A 389 -10.70 -5.83 5.24
CA SER A 389 -10.23 -4.44 5.38
C SER A 389 -9.08 -4.05 4.46
N CYS A 390 -8.56 -4.97 3.68
CA CYS A 390 -7.29 -4.77 2.96
C CYS A 390 -7.52 -4.55 1.47
N ILE A 391 -7.05 -3.42 0.98
CA ILE A 391 -7.05 -3.08 -0.44
C ILE A 391 -5.62 -2.99 -0.93
N PHE A 392 -5.36 -3.54 -2.10
CA PHE A 392 -4.06 -3.58 -2.76
C PHE A 392 -4.20 -3.01 -4.16
N VAL A 393 -3.32 -2.07 -4.47
CA VAL A 393 -3.23 -1.43 -5.78
C VAL A 393 -1.75 -1.42 -6.16
N PRO A 394 -1.40 -1.68 -7.43
CA PRO A 394 -0.01 -1.64 -7.87
C PRO A 394 0.67 -0.33 -7.50
N ASN A 395 1.90 -0.41 -6.98
CA ASN A 395 2.66 0.76 -6.55
C ASN A 395 3.95 0.93 -7.38
N PRO A 396 4.13 2.07 -8.07
CA PRO A 396 5.35 2.34 -8.82
C PRO A 396 6.63 2.29 -7.98
N LEU A 397 6.56 2.66 -6.69
CA LEU A 397 7.70 2.58 -5.77
C LEU A 397 8.18 1.15 -5.52
N GLN A 398 7.38 0.16 -5.88
CA GLN A 398 7.75 -1.25 -5.86
C GLN A 398 8.12 -1.78 -7.25
N GLY A 399 8.21 -0.91 -8.26
CA GLY A 399 8.53 -1.26 -9.63
C GLY A 399 7.33 -1.75 -10.45
N SER A 400 6.10 -1.51 -10.00
CA SER A 400 4.92 -1.78 -10.81
C SER A 400 4.91 -0.93 -12.07
N VAL A 401 4.54 -1.57 -13.18
CA VAL A 401 4.25 -0.90 -14.44
C VAL A 401 2.82 -0.37 -14.37
N ILE A 402 2.66 0.93 -14.29
CA ILE A 402 1.33 1.52 -14.24
C ILE A 402 0.81 1.77 -15.65
N THR A 403 -0.37 1.27 -15.92
CA THR A 403 -1.11 1.55 -17.15
C THR A 403 -2.11 2.65 -16.84
N PRO A 404 -1.98 3.87 -17.39
CA PRO A 404 -2.82 5.02 -16.99
C PRO A 404 -4.32 4.81 -17.17
N ARG A 405 -4.72 3.87 -18.03
CA ARG A 405 -6.12 3.58 -18.34
C ARG A 405 -6.71 2.35 -17.70
N GLU A 406 -5.90 1.63 -16.93
CA GLU A 406 -6.37 0.42 -16.24
C GLU A 406 -5.93 0.43 -14.78
N LEU A 407 -6.88 0.22 -13.92
CA LEU A 407 -6.67 0.07 -12.49
C LEU A 407 -6.96 -1.37 -12.09
N PHE A 408 -5.98 -2.03 -11.51
CA PHE A 408 -6.14 -3.30 -10.85
C PHE A 408 -6.26 -3.09 -9.34
N VAL A 409 -7.28 -3.69 -8.76
CA VAL A 409 -7.51 -3.65 -7.31
C VAL A 409 -7.63 -5.08 -6.82
N ALA A 410 -6.86 -5.46 -5.84
CA ALA A 410 -7.07 -6.71 -5.13
C ALA A 410 -7.47 -6.44 -3.68
N SER A 411 -8.23 -7.36 -3.11
CA SER A 411 -8.65 -7.26 -1.72
C SER A 411 -8.91 -8.65 -1.14
N ASN A 412 -8.67 -8.80 0.15
CA ASN A 412 -8.99 -10.02 0.88
C ASN A 412 -10.42 -9.97 1.37
N TRP A 413 -11.16 -11.07 1.21
CA TRP A 413 -12.55 -11.19 1.65
C TRP A 413 -12.77 -12.54 2.32
N TYR A 414 -13.57 -12.56 3.38
CA TYR A 414 -13.99 -13.82 4.00
C TYR A 414 -14.84 -14.62 3.05
N ASN A 415 -14.62 -15.92 3.02
CA ASN A 415 -15.35 -16.82 2.16
C ASN A 415 -16.84 -16.89 2.55
N PRO A 416 -17.74 -17.19 1.60
CA PRO A 416 -19.15 -17.43 1.89
C PRO A 416 -19.34 -18.45 3.00
N GLY A 417 -20.34 -18.22 3.88
CA GLY A 417 -20.65 -19.09 5.00
C GLY A 417 -19.76 -18.95 6.24
N TRP A 418 -18.74 -18.08 6.20
CA TRP A 418 -17.90 -17.86 7.38
C TRP A 418 -18.57 -16.96 8.42
N ASP A 419 -18.51 -17.35 9.70
CA ASP A 419 -18.93 -16.48 10.79
C ASP A 419 -17.78 -15.54 11.20
N ALA A 420 -18.01 -14.23 11.11
CA ALA A 420 -16.99 -13.17 11.31
C ALA A 420 -16.42 -13.07 12.74
N LYS A 421 -16.82 -13.96 13.67
CA LYS A 421 -16.33 -13.94 15.05
C LYS A 421 -14.96 -14.55 15.24
N ALA A 422 -14.40 -15.21 14.24
CA ALA A 422 -13.08 -15.83 14.31
C ALA A 422 -12.30 -15.60 13.02
N SER A 423 -10.96 -15.60 13.09
CA SER A 423 -10.11 -15.56 11.89
C SER A 423 -10.37 -16.78 11.01
N GLY A 424 -10.97 -16.57 9.83
CA GLY A 424 -11.38 -17.61 8.92
C GLY A 424 -10.63 -17.63 7.60
N PRO A 425 -10.93 -18.62 6.76
CA PRO A 425 -10.43 -18.63 5.41
C PRO A 425 -11.04 -17.48 4.61
N GLY A 426 -10.17 -16.76 3.93
CA GLY A 426 -10.54 -15.71 3.01
C GLY A 426 -10.13 -16.06 1.59
N SER A 427 -10.60 -15.24 0.66
CA SER A 427 -10.17 -15.27 -0.73
C SER A 427 -9.52 -13.94 -1.10
N LEU A 428 -8.47 -14.01 -1.91
CA LEU A 428 -7.93 -12.84 -2.58
C LEU A 428 -8.71 -12.63 -3.87
N LEU A 429 -9.46 -11.54 -3.92
CA LEU A 429 -10.29 -11.14 -5.05
C LEU A 429 -9.60 -10.04 -5.84
N LEU A 430 -9.76 -10.07 -7.15
CA LEU A 430 -9.21 -9.10 -8.09
C LEU A 430 -10.34 -8.42 -8.88
N TRP A 431 -10.24 -7.13 -9.04
CA TRP A 431 -11.05 -6.33 -9.94
C TRP A 431 -10.16 -5.62 -10.94
N ARG A 432 -10.67 -5.44 -12.13
CA ARG A 432 -10.08 -4.64 -13.19
C ARG A 432 -11.04 -3.54 -13.60
N PHE A 433 -10.57 -2.32 -13.56
CA PHE A 433 -11.33 -1.14 -13.97
C PHE A 433 -10.68 -0.48 -15.16
N LYS A 434 -11.48 0.08 -16.04
CA LYS A 434 -11.03 1.01 -17.07
C LYS A 434 -11.19 2.42 -16.52
N ILE A 435 -10.16 3.22 -16.69
CA ILE A 435 -10.19 4.65 -16.44
C ILE A 435 -10.30 5.31 -17.81
N ALA A 436 -11.36 6.08 -18.02
CA ALA A 436 -11.51 6.83 -19.26
C ALA A 436 -10.36 7.86 -19.41
N PRO A 437 -9.99 8.25 -20.63
CA PRO A 437 -8.89 9.16 -20.90
C PRO A 437 -9.14 10.58 -20.41
#